data_30c25560d0fb8d5996c90e57505879c1
#
_entry.id   30c25560d0fb8d5996c90e57505879c1
#
_cell.length_a   1.000
_cell.length_b   1.000
_cell.length_c   1.000
_cell.angle_alpha   90.00
_cell.angle_beta   90.00
_cell.angle_gamma   90.00
#
_symmetry.space_group_name_H-M   'P 1'
#
loop_
_entity.id
_entity.type
_entity.pdbx_description
1 polymer ?
#
loop_
_entity_poly.entity_id
_entity_poly.type
_entity_poly.pdbx_seq_one_letter_code
_entity_poly.pdbx_strand_id
1 'polypeptide(L)'
;MIKRLLHTRYRVNDLEKTLDFYHKVFGLKEVSRHTSPRGSTVVFLQPPGGPEQIEICHYPKSGPVQVQPDLTHLAFEVDDLEAFAKEAAAKGYPLSDGPTVTGSGGKIAFIDGPEGYEFELIEKKK
;
A
#
# COMPACT_ATOMS: atom_id res chain seq x y z
N MET A 1 14.11 -25.16 -3.70
CA MET A 1 14.63 -23.97 -3.00
C MET A 1 13.98 -22.71 -3.54
N ILE A 2 13.59 -21.79 -2.66
CA ILE A 2 12.96 -20.53 -3.05
C ILE A 2 13.98 -19.67 -3.80
N LYS A 3 13.54 -19.05 -4.92
CA LYS A 3 14.40 -18.14 -5.68
C LYS A 3 14.22 -16.68 -5.26
N ARG A 4 12.97 -16.23 -5.05
CA ARG A 4 12.69 -14.85 -4.63
C ARG A 4 11.22 -14.67 -4.30
N LEU A 5 10.90 -13.58 -3.62
CA LEU A 5 9.52 -13.12 -3.44
C LEU A 5 9.03 -12.51 -4.75
N LEU A 6 7.87 -12.93 -5.25
CA LEU A 6 7.28 -12.40 -6.48
C LEU A 6 6.24 -11.31 -6.21
N HIS A 7 5.29 -11.59 -5.32
CA HIS A 7 4.27 -10.64 -4.96
C HIS A 7 3.67 -10.94 -3.59
N THR A 8 3.00 -9.97 -3.04
CA THR A 8 2.20 -10.09 -1.82
C THR A 8 0.77 -9.72 -2.16
N ARG A 9 -0.19 -10.54 -1.74
CA ARG A 9 -1.61 -10.32 -2.01
C ARG A 9 -2.30 -9.64 -0.84
N TYR A 10 -3.17 -8.67 -1.19
CA TYR A 10 -4.11 -8.06 -0.27
C TYR A 10 -5.51 -8.16 -0.86
N ARG A 11 -6.41 -8.86 -0.16
CA ARG A 11 -7.80 -8.95 -0.57
C ARG A 11 -8.56 -7.75 -0.01
N VAL A 12 -9.44 -7.15 -0.84
CA VAL A 12 -10.15 -5.93 -0.50
C VAL A 12 -11.64 -6.07 -0.81
N ASN A 13 -12.46 -5.25 -0.15
CA ASN A 13 -13.90 -5.21 -0.41
C ASN A 13 -14.24 -4.31 -1.61
N ASP A 14 -13.56 -3.17 -1.73
CA ASP A 14 -13.79 -2.19 -2.78
C ASP A 14 -12.53 -2.02 -3.61
N LEU A 15 -12.50 -2.70 -4.75
CA LEU A 15 -11.31 -2.73 -5.62
C LEU A 15 -10.98 -1.36 -6.17
N GLU A 16 -11.97 -0.66 -6.74
CA GLU A 16 -11.68 0.61 -7.41
C GLU A 16 -11.27 1.70 -6.44
N LYS A 17 -11.86 1.74 -5.25
CA LYS A 17 -11.44 2.68 -4.21
C LYS A 17 -10.01 2.42 -3.76
N THR A 18 -9.63 1.15 -3.61
CA THR A 18 -8.27 0.77 -3.24
C THR A 18 -7.27 1.16 -4.32
N LEU A 19 -7.58 0.88 -5.59
CA LEU A 19 -6.69 1.24 -6.70
C LEU A 19 -6.54 2.76 -6.83
N ASP A 20 -7.62 3.50 -6.63
CA ASP A 20 -7.59 4.96 -6.65
C ASP A 20 -6.68 5.51 -5.54
N PHE A 21 -6.76 4.92 -4.35
CA PHE A 21 -5.88 5.28 -3.24
C PHE A 21 -4.40 5.05 -3.60
N TYR A 22 -4.06 3.84 -4.08
CA TYR A 22 -2.68 3.53 -4.46
C TYR A 22 -2.17 4.47 -5.55
N HIS A 23 -3.03 4.80 -6.51
CA HIS A 23 -2.64 5.71 -7.59
C HIS A 23 -2.44 7.15 -7.09
N LYS A 24 -3.41 7.68 -6.35
CA LYS A 24 -3.37 9.07 -5.89
C LYS A 24 -2.29 9.33 -4.84
N VAL A 25 -2.16 8.42 -3.87
CA VAL A 25 -1.29 8.63 -2.72
C VAL A 25 0.13 8.16 -3.00
N PHE A 26 0.29 6.99 -3.62
CA PHE A 26 1.61 6.41 -3.86
C PHE A 26 2.09 6.52 -5.30
N GLY A 27 1.26 7.00 -6.22
CA GLY A 27 1.62 7.09 -7.62
C GLY A 27 1.74 5.74 -8.33
N LEU A 28 1.19 4.68 -7.75
CA LEU A 28 1.27 3.34 -8.34
C LEU A 28 0.10 3.11 -9.28
N LYS A 29 0.41 2.57 -10.46
CA LYS A 29 -0.58 2.25 -11.50
C LYS A 29 -0.69 0.75 -11.65
N GLU A 30 -1.87 0.28 -12.08
CA GLU A 30 -2.01 -1.13 -12.41
C GLU A 30 -1.20 -1.45 -13.68
N VAL A 31 -0.50 -2.60 -13.63
CA VAL A 31 0.28 -3.09 -14.77
C VAL A 31 -0.40 -4.26 -15.45
N SER A 32 -1.27 -4.98 -14.75
CA SER A 32 -2.09 -6.03 -15.34
C SER A 32 -3.33 -6.28 -14.49
N ARG A 33 -4.36 -6.81 -15.13
CA ARG A 33 -5.63 -7.15 -14.48
C ARG A 33 -6.19 -8.39 -15.16
N HIS A 34 -6.69 -9.33 -14.37
CA HIS A 34 -7.37 -10.50 -14.92
C HIS A 34 -8.40 -11.05 -13.93
N THR A 35 -9.33 -11.84 -14.47
CA THR A 35 -10.31 -12.58 -13.66
C THR A 35 -9.88 -14.02 -13.61
N SER A 36 -9.78 -14.58 -12.40
CA SER A 36 -9.43 -15.99 -12.21
C SER A 36 -10.60 -16.90 -12.61
N PRO A 37 -10.35 -18.21 -12.87
CA PRO A 37 -11.43 -19.17 -13.16
C PRO A 37 -12.48 -19.24 -12.06
N ARG A 38 -12.13 -18.97 -10.80
CA ARG A 38 -13.09 -18.98 -9.68
C ARG A 38 -13.85 -17.67 -9.51
N GLY A 39 -13.58 -16.65 -10.36
CA GLY A 39 -14.31 -15.39 -10.35
C GLY A 39 -13.70 -14.26 -9.56
N SER A 40 -12.48 -14.43 -9.02
CA SER A 40 -11.79 -13.30 -8.37
C SER A 40 -11.21 -12.36 -9.41
N THR A 41 -11.23 -11.05 -9.12
CA THR A 41 -10.52 -10.06 -9.92
C THR A 41 -9.18 -9.77 -9.26
N VAL A 42 -8.12 -9.84 -10.04
CA VAL A 42 -6.74 -9.71 -9.57
C VAL A 42 -6.05 -8.59 -10.34
N VAL A 43 -5.49 -7.63 -9.62
CA VAL A 43 -4.79 -6.48 -10.19
C VAL A 43 -3.37 -6.43 -9.62
N PHE A 44 -2.39 -6.26 -10.50
CA PHE A 44 -1.00 -6.13 -10.07
C PHE A 44 -0.52 -4.69 -10.18
N LEU A 45 0.15 -4.23 -9.13
CA LEU A 45 0.80 -2.92 -9.06
C LEU A 45 2.31 -3.15 -8.95
N GLN A 46 3.10 -2.30 -9.61
CA GLN A 46 4.56 -2.44 -9.60
C GLN A 46 5.20 -1.23 -8.92
N PRO A 47 5.61 -1.36 -7.65
CA PRO A 47 6.40 -0.32 -7.02
C PRO A 47 7.78 -0.18 -7.69
N PRO A 48 8.38 1.02 -7.68
CA PRO A 48 9.73 1.18 -8.18
C PRO A 48 10.76 0.47 -7.29
N GLY A 49 11.93 0.20 -7.84
CA GLY A 49 13.07 -0.29 -7.06
C GLY A 49 13.28 -1.79 -7.03
N GLY A 50 12.34 -2.57 -7.55
CA GLY A 50 12.49 -4.02 -7.57
C GLY A 50 11.45 -4.69 -8.42
N PRO A 51 11.57 -6.02 -8.64
CA PRO A 51 10.62 -6.78 -9.44
C PRO A 51 9.36 -7.21 -8.67
N GLU A 52 9.37 -7.12 -7.33
CA GLU A 52 8.25 -7.54 -6.50
C GLU A 52 7.03 -6.68 -6.78
N GLN A 53 5.86 -7.33 -6.81
CA GLN A 53 4.59 -6.66 -7.11
C GLN A 53 3.63 -6.72 -5.92
N ILE A 54 2.69 -5.81 -5.91
CA ILE A 54 1.55 -5.85 -5.00
C ILE A 54 0.37 -6.39 -5.79
N GLU A 55 -0.27 -7.44 -5.28
CA GLU A 55 -1.46 -8.02 -5.88
C GLU A 55 -2.68 -7.60 -5.06
N ILE A 56 -3.61 -6.90 -5.69
CA ILE A 56 -4.88 -6.53 -5.08
C ILE A 56 -5.95 -7.50 -5.59
N CYS A 57 -6.64 -8.17 -4.69
CA CYS A 57 -7.62 -9.20 -5.03
C CYS A 57 -9.01 -8.80 -4.53
N HIS A 58 -9.99 -8.90 -5.43
CA HIS A 58 -11.38 -8.72 -5.10
C HIS A 58 -12.10 -10.06 -5.26
N TYR A 59 -12.59 -10.62 -4.15
CA TYR A 59 -13.29 -11.91 -4.16
C TYR A 59 -14.35 -11.96 -3.06
N PRO A 60 -15.55 -11.39 -3.31
CA PRO A 60 -16.59 -11.29 -2.28
C PRO A 60 -17.07 -12.65 -1.72
N LYS A 61 -16.92 -13.73 -2.48
CA LYS A 61 -17.31 -15.07 -2.04
C LYS A 61 -16.55 -15.54 -0.80
N SER A 62 -15.35 -15.00 -0.54
CA SER A 62 -14.59 -15.33 0.67
C SER A 62 -15.07 -14.54 1.89
N GLY A 63 -16.12 -13.73 1.75
CA GLY A 63 -16.66 -12.91 2.82
C GLY A 63 -16.02 -11.54 2.90
N PRO A 64 -16.55 -10.66 3.76
CA PRO A 64 -16.02 -9.32 3.91
C PRO A 64 -14.61 -9.32 4.48
N VAL A 65 -13.81 -8.36 4.03
CA VAL A 65 -12.47 -8.15 4.57
C VAL A 65 -12.58 -7.27 5.81
N GLN A 66 -11.96 -7.69 6.90
CA GLN A 66 -11.85 -6.93 8.14
C GLN A 66 -10.39 -6.93 8.57
N VAL A 67 -9.72 -5.80 8.35
CA VAL A 67 -8.31 -5.66 8.70
C VAL A 67 -8.21 -5.16 10.14
N GLN A 68 -7.65 -6.00 11.01
CA GLN A 68 -7.48 -5.64 12.41
C GLN A 68 -6.29 -4.67 12.56
N PRO A 69 -6.33 -3.78 13.58
CA PRO A 69 -5.20 -2.87 13.84
C PRO A 69 -3.88 -3.63 13.99
N ASP A 70 -2.84 -3.10 13.40
CA ASP A 70 -1.47 -3.62 13.48
C ASP A 70 -1.27 -5.02 12.92
N LEU A 71 -2.25 -5.54 12.18
CA LEU A 71 -2.16 -6.89 11.61
C LEU A 71 -1.07 -7.00 10.54
N THR A 72 -1.01 -6.02 9.67
CA THR A 72 -0.07 -6.02 8.55
C THR A 72 0.09 -4.61 8.00
N HIS A 73 1.24 -4.31 7.42
CA HIS A 73 1.41 -3.10 6.65
C HIS A 73 2.51 -3.27 5.60
N LEU A 74 2.43 -2.49 4.53
CA LEU A 74 3.52 -2.29 3.59
C LEU A 74 4.31 -1.08 4.03
N ALA A 75 5.62 -1.10 3.79
CA ALA A 75 6.49 0.04 4.05
C ALA A 75 7.09 0.51 2.73
N PHE A 76 7.03 1.82 2.48
CA PHE A 76 7.63 2.45 1.31
C PHE A 76 8.69 3.46 1.73
N GLU A 77 9.79 3.48 1.00
CA GLU A 77 10.79 4.52 1.15
C GLU A 77 10.34 5.75 0.36
N VAL A 78 10.43 6.94 0.97
CA VAL A 78 10.12 8.22 0.34
C VAL A 78 11.34 9.14 0.43
N ASP A 79 11.47 10.04 -0.54
CA ASP A 79 12.58 11.00 -0.56
C ASP A 79 12.40 12.11 0.48
N ASP A 80 11.18 12.61 0.63
CA ASP A 80 10.84 13.72 1.51
C ASP A 80 9.49 13.44 2.16
N LEU A 81 9.53 13.00 3.42
CA LEU A 81 8.33 12.57 4.12
C LEU A 81 7.37 13.73 4.39
N GLU A 82 7.88 14.91 4.68
CA GLU A 82 7.02 16.07 4.94
C GLU A 82 6.30 16.53 3.68
N ALA A 83 6.99 16.53 2.53
CA ALA A 83 6.38 16.84 1.25
C ALA A 83 5.32 15.78 0.89
N PHE A 84 5.63 14.51 1.09
CA PHE A 84 4.67 13.42 0.88
C PHE A 84 3.42 13.62 1.73
N ALA A 85 3.59 13.91 3.02
CA ALA A 85 2.48 14.09 3.95
C ALA A 85 1.56 15.25 3.53
N LYS A 86 2.16 16.35 3.07
CA LYS A 86 1.40 17.51 2.61
C LYS A 86 0.55 17.16 1.38
N GLU A 87 1.12 16.47 0.41
CA GLU A 87 0.41 16.07 -0.81
C GLU A 87 -0.70 15.07 -0.50
N ALA A 88 -0.41 14.08 0.34
CA ALA A 88 -1.42 13.08 0.73
C ALA A 88 -2.59 13.72 1.46
N ALA A 89 -2.31 14.63 2.40
CA ALA A 89 -3.36 15.35 3.12
C ALA A 89 -4.25 16.18 2.18
N ALA A 90 -3.65 16.82 1.18
CA ALA A 90 -4.40 17.59 0.18
C ALA A 90 -5.34 16.70 -0.64
N LYS A 91 -5.05 15.42 -0.75
CA LYS A 91 -5.88 14.43 -1.45
C LYS A 91 -6.88 13.73 -0.53
N GLY A 92 -6.94 14.13 0.74
CA GLY A 92 -7.89 13.57 1.70
C GLY A 92 -7.33 12.45 2.57
N TYR A 93 -6.02 12.20 2.52
CA TYR A 93 -5.37 11.13 3.27
C TYR A 93 -4.23 11.70 4.15
N PRO A 94 -4.58 12.32 5.29
CA PRO A 94 -3.55 12.80 6.21
C PRO A 94 -2.83 11.62 6.88
N LEU A 95 -1.63 11.88 7.40
CA LEU A 95 -0.92 10.88 8.20
C LEU A 95 -1.75 10.50 9.42
N SER A 96 -1.73 9.22 9.79
CA SER A 96 -2.35 8.73 11.02
C SER A 96 -1.39 8.82 12.21
N ASP A 97 -0.07 8.83 11.95
CA ASP A 97 0.95 8.94 12.97
C ASP A 97 2.25 9.50 12.38
N GLY A 98 2.95 10.31 13.15
CA GLY A 98 4.22 10.90 12.75
C GLY A 98 4.09 12.21 11.96
N PRO A 99 5.18 12.71 11.36
CA PRO A 99 6.52 12.08 11.28
C PRO A 99 7.25 12.02 12.62
N THR A 100 7.99 10.92 12.80
CA THR A 100 8.80 10.71 14.00
C THR A 100 10.25 10.48 13.58
N VAL A 101 11.19 11.18 14.22
CA VAL A 101 12.62 10.97 13.96
C VAL A 101 13.06 9.69 14.64
N THR A 102 13.71 8.80 13.90
CA THR A 102 14.21 7.53 14.42
C THR A 102 15.59 7.69 15.03
N GLY A 103 16.03 6.68 15.79
CA GLY A 103 17.37 6.67 16.40
C GLY A 103 18.50 6.72 15.37
N SER A 104 18.26 6.27 14.13
CA SER A 104 19.24 6.35 13.04
C SER A 104 19.27 7.70 12.33
N GLY A 105 18.37 8.62 12.70
CA GLY A 105 18.29 9.95 12.12
C GLY A 105 17.36 10.08 10.91
N GLY A 106 16.73 8.98 10.49
CA GLY A 106 15.68 9.03 9.49
C GLY A 106 14.35 9.42 10.11
N LYS A 107 13.28 9.35 9.31
CA LYS A 107 11.93 9.66 9.78
C LYS A 107 10.98 8.55 9.35
N ILE A 108 9.99 8.28 10.18
CA ILE A 108 8.91 7.35 9.84
C ILE A 108 7.55 8.01 10.08
N ALA A 109 6.55 7.54 9.34
CA ALA A 109 5.17 7.93 9.53
C ALA A 109 4.26 6.80 9.08
N PHE A 110 3.00 6.88 9.49
CA PHE A 110 1.97 5.94 9.05
C PHE A 110 0.81 6.68 8.41
N ILE A 111 0.17 6.03 7.46
CA ILE A 111 -1.02 6.54 6.78
C ILE A 111 -2.03 5.39 6.64
N ASP A 112 -3.30 5.69 6.86
CA ASP A 112 -4.37 4.72 6.70
C ASP A 112 -4.91 4.76 5.27
N GLY A 113 -4.99 3.59 4.66
CA GLY A 113 -5.70 3.42 3.39
C GLY A 113 -7.13 3.01 3.62
N PRO A 114 -7.85 2.65 2.54
CA PRO A 114 -9.20 2.12 2.67
C PRO A 114 -9.24 0.83 3.48
N GLU A 115 -10.36 0.58 4.14
CA GLU A 115 -10.72 -0.70 4.77
C GLU A 115 -9.85 -1.12 5.96
N GLY A 116 -9.08 -0.20 6.53
CA GLY A 116 -8.24 -0.50 7.68
C GLY A 116 -6.82 -0.94 7.33
N TYR A 117 -6.45 -0.98 6.06
CA TYR A 117 -5.07 -1.23 5.68
C TYR A 117 -4.19 -0.04 6.06
N GLU A 118 -3.04 -0.35 6.65
CA GLU A 118 -2.08 0.64 7.14
C GLU A 118 -0.81 0.58 6.30
N PHE A 119 -0.13 1.73 6.18
CA PHE A 119 1.11 1.82 5.41
C PHE A 119 2.14 2.63 6.20
N GLU A 120 3.39 2.21 6.14
CA GLU A 120 4.50 2.92 6.75
C GLU A 120 5.29 3.65 5.67
N LEU A 121 5.67 4.90 5.95
CA LEU A 121 6.52 5.70 5.07
C LEU A 121 7.84 5.93 5.79
N ILE A 122 8.94 5.68 5.10
CA ILE A 122 10.28 5.76 5.69
C ILE A 122 11.13 6.69 4.85
N GLU A 123 11.62 7.76 5.47
CA GLU A 123 12.64 8.61 4.88
C GLU A 123 13.95 8.26 5.56
N LYS A 124 14.89 7.73 4.79
CA LYS A 124 16.19 7.36 5.32
C LYS A 124 17.06 8.60 5.53
N LYS A 125 17.95 8.54 6.50
CA LYS A 125 18.94 9.59 6.74
C LYS A 125 19.78 9.79 5.48
N LYS A 126 19.92 11.04 5.08
CA LYS A 126 20.72 11.43 3.90
C LYS A 126 22.19 11.64 4.25
#